data_dfa61325145aac494c856463195b74c0
#
_entry.id   dfa61325145aac494c856463195b74c0
#
_cell.length_a   1.000
_cell.length_b   1.000
_cell.length_c   1.000
_cell.angle_alpha   90.00
_cell.angle_beta   90.00
_cell.angle_gamma   90.00
#
_symmetry.space_group_name_H-M   'P 1'
#
loop_
_entity.id
_entity.type
_entity.pdbx_description
1 polymer ?
#
loop_
_entity_poly.entity_id
_entity_poly.type
_entity_poly.pdbx_seq_one_letter_code
_entity_poly.pdbx_strand_id
1 'polypeptide(L)'
;NSVLAEEDGILIERQDTPDTYGTHHLYLLRIDPQKIGGDIRALEKKLKEKGLTNITHFGPMYRFQVMKDLGYDEDAIAATCPVTERMFYTSYTHLPIYNLTQEQIEYQAQAIVESVREMKSGK
;
A
#
# COMPACT_ATOMS: atom_id res chain seq x y z
N ASN A 1 13.10 -4.61 3.81
CA ASN A 1 12.90 -4.93 2.37
C ASN A 1 13.32 -6.37 2.04
N SER A 2 14.42 -6.91 2.64
CA SER A 2 14.92 -8.25 2.29
C SER A 2 13.86 -9.34 2.41
N VAL A 3 13.18 -9.41 3.55
CA VAL A 3 12.11 -10.40 3.80
C VAL A 3 10.94 -10.24 2.83
N LEU A 4 10.51 -9.01 2.58
CA LEU A 4 9.38 -8.74 1.68
C LEU A 4 9.72 -9.01 0.21
N ALA A 5 10.97 -8.82 -0.19
CA ALA A 5 11.43 -9.04 -1.57
C ALA A 5 11.40 -10.52 -2.00
N GLU A 6 11.38 -11.44 -1.03
CA GLU A 6 11.30 -12.87 -1.29
C GLU A 6 9.87 -13.36 -1.54
N GLU A 7 8.86 -12.54 -1.21
CA GLU A 7 7.47 -12.93 -1.38
C GLU A 7 6.92 -12.44 -2.71
N ASP A 8 6.62 -13.37 -3.62
CA ASP A 8 6.04 -13.04 -4.92
C ASP A 8 4.68 -12.32 -4.75
N GLY A 9 4.50 -11.26 -5.51
CA GLY A 9 3.31 -10.39 -5.42
C GLY A 9 3.49 -9.18 -4.51
N ILE A 10 4.57 -9.09 -3.72
CA ILE A 10 4.98 -7.85 -3.06
C ILE A 10 5.94 -7.09 -3.97
N LEU A 11 5.67 -5.83 -4.21
CA LEU A 11 6.47 -4.97 -5.07
C LEU A 11 7.30 -4.01 -4.21
N ILE A 12 8.62 -4.19 -4.21
CA ILE A 12 9.52 -3.35 -3.41
C ILE A 12 9.82 -2.05 -4.12
N GLU A 13 9.51 -0.95 -3.46
CA GLU A 13 9.90 0.38 -3.92
C GLU A 13 11.37 0.66 -3.59
N ARG A 14 12.11 1.05 -4.62
CA ARG A 14 13.47 1.55 -4.45
C ARG A 14 13.41 3.02 -4.07
N GLN A 15 13.78 3.33 -2.84
CA GLN A 15 13.83 4.71 -2.35
C GLN A 15 15.23 5.30 -2.43
N ASP A 16 16.25 4.44 -2.32
CA ASP A 16 17.65 4.86 -2.37
C ASP A 16 18.28 4.50 -3.70
N THR A 17 19.05 5.43 -4.24
CA THR A 17 19.93 5.26 -5.41
C THR A 17 21.31 5.78 -5.07
N PRO A 18 22.34 5.59 -5.92
CA PRO A 18 23.67 6.18 -5.68
C PRO A 18 23.65 7.70 -5.47
N ASP A 19 22.68 8.39 -6.08
CA ASP A 19 22.58 9.85 -6.10
C ASP A 19 21.44 10.41 -5.24
N THR A 20 20.60 9.54 -4.65
CA THR A 20 19.44 9.97 -3.86
C THR A 20 19.28 9.12 -2.61
N TYR A 21 18.89 9.76 -1.51
CA TYR A 21 18.61 9.10 -0.24
C TYR A 21 17.19 9.40 0.21
N GLY A 22 16.40 8.36 0.48
CA GLY A 22 15.01 8.50 0.94
C GLY A 22 14.95 8.96 2.41
N THR A 23 13.96 9.78 2.75
CA THR A 23 13.73 10.20 4.14
C THR A 23 13.10 9.11 5.00
N HIS A 24 12.60 8.05 4.38
CA HIS A 24 11.97 6.88 5.04
C HIS A 24 10.90 7.25 6.08
N HIS A 25 10.13 8.28 5.79
CA HIS A 25 9.11 8.75 6.73
C HIS A 25 7.88 7.84 6.77
N LEU A 26 7.57 7.16 5.67
CA LEU A 26 6.54 6.13 5.55
C LEU A 26 7.05 4.97 4.68
N TYR A 27 6.51 3.79 4.89
CA TYR A 27 6.74 2.65 4.00
C TYR A 27 5.58 2.49 3.05
N LEU A 28 5.84 2.60 1.75
CA LEU A 28 4.85 2.36 0.70
C LEU A 28 4.81 0.86 0.40
N LEU A 29 3.83 0.16 0.97
CA LEU A 29 3.59 -1.24 0.65
C LEU A 29 2.81 -1.33 -0.66
N ARG A 30 3.41 -1.96 -1.66
CA ARG A 30 2.77 -2.24 -2.95
C ARG A 30 2.63 -3.72 -3.18
N ILE A 31 1.54 -4.08 -3.83
CA ILE A 31 1.23 -5.46 -4.19
C ILE A 31 0.79 -5.57 -5.64
N ASP A 32 0.93 -6.79 -6.18
CA ASP A 32 0.26 -7.21 -7.39
C ASP A 32 -1.01 -7.98 -7.02
N PRO A 33 -2.21 -7.40 -7.20
CA PRO A 33 -3.47 -8.04 -6.80
C PRO A 33 -3.72 -9.39 -7.47
N GLN A 34 -3.22 -9.58 -8.69
CA GLN A 34 -3.39 -10.84 -9.42
C GLN A 34 -2.56 -11.96 -8.81
N LYS A 35 -1.36 -11.63 -8.34
CA LYS A 35 -0.44 -12.60 -7.74
C LYS A 35 -0.84 -13.00 -6.33
N ILE A 36 -1.44 -12.10 -5.57
CA ILE A 36 -1.81 -12.39 -4.17
C ILE A 36 -3.26 -12.85 -4.00
N GLY A 37 -4.05 -12.88 -5.08
CA GLY A 37 -5.43 -13.35 -5.04
C GLY A 37 -6.41 -12.39 -4.36
N GLY A 38 -6.12 -11.10 -4.35
CA GLY A 38 -6.98 -10.06 -3.78
C GLY A 38 -6.35 -8.67 -3.87
N ASP A 39 -7.11 -7.65 -3.54
CA ASP A 39 -6.65 -6.27 -3.58
C ASP A 39 -6.02 -5.80 -2.26
N ILE A 40 -5.52 -4.57 -2.26
CA ILE A 40 -4.88 -3.98 -1.09
C ILE A 40 -5.85 -3.85 0.09
N ARG A 41 -7.16 -3.69 -0.15
CA ARG A 41 -8.16 -3.55 0.92
C ARG A 41 -8.37 -4.87 1.66
N ALA A 42 -8.34 -5.98 0.93
CA ALA A 42 -8.37 -7.31 1.54
C ALA A 42 -7.11 -7.56 2.39
N LEU A 43 -5.94 -7.14 1.90
CA LEU A 43 -4.69 -7.22 2.67
C LEU A 43 -4.73 -6.33 3.92
N GLU A 44 -5.16 -5.08 3.81
CA GLU A 44 -5.32 -4.15 4.95
C GLU A 44 -6.17 -4.75 6.08
N LYS A 45 -7.25 -5.45 5.73
CA LYS A 45 -8.10 -6.13 6.71
C LYS A 45 -7.33 -7.19 7.48
N LYS A 46 -6.56 -8.05 6.79
CA LYS A 46 -5.73 -9.07 7.43
C LYS A 46 -4.62 -8.47 8.29
N LEU A 47 -3.98 -7.40 7.82
CA LEU A 47 -2.97 -6.69 8.60
C LEU A 47 -3.57 -6.12 9.89
N LYS A 48 -4.78 -5.57 9.83
CA LYS A 48 -5.50 -5.07 11.00
C LYS A 48 -5.81 -6.18 12.00
N GLU A 49 -6.19 -7.38 11.54
CA GLU A 49 -6.42 -8.57 12.40
C GLU A 49 -5.13 -8.99 13.13
N LYS A 50 -3.97 -8.73 12.53
CA LYS A 50 -2.64 -8.95 13.14
C LYS A 50 -2.12 -7.74 13.93
N GLY A 51 -2.98 -6.73 14.18
CA GLY A 51 -2.64 -5.55 14.98
C GLY A 51 -1.80 -4.49 14.26
N LEU A 52 -1.65 -4.58 12.94
CA LEU A 52 -0.95 -3.56 12.17
C LEU A 52 -1.90 -2.44 11.74
N THR A 53 -1.43 -1.21 11.90
CA THR A 53 -2.12 -0.03 11.39
C THR A 53 -1.57 0.34 10.01
N ASN A 54 -2.45 0.58 9.07
CA ASN A 54 -2.11 1.18 7.80
C ASN A 54 -2.69 2.59 7.69
N ILE A 55 -2.14 3.38 6.80
CA ILE A 55 -2.61 4.75 6.53
C ILE A 55 -3.01 4.82 5.05
N THR A 56 -4.30 4.97 4.81
CA THR A 56 -4.80 5.25 3.47
C THR A 56 -4.68 6.75 3.21
N HIS A 57 -3.66 7.18 2.53
CA HIS A 57 -3.45 8.57 2.13
C HIS A 57 -4.02 8.82 0.73
N PHE A 58 -4.74 9.84 0.63
CA PHE A 58 -5.92 10.39 1.32
C PHE A 58 -7.09 10.13 0.40
N GLY A 59 -6.78 9.83 -0.80
CA GLY A 59 -7.65 9.63 -1.93
C GLY A 59 -7.13 10.40 -3.13
N PRO A 60 -7.57 10.03 -4.33
CA PRO A 60 -7.33 10.83 -5.51
C PRO A 60 -7.89 12.25 -5.30
N MET A 61 -7.07 13.26 -5.56
CA MET A 61 -7.41 14.67 -5.26
C MET A 61 -8.73 15.09 -5.90
N TYR A 62 -9.02 14.60 -7.09
CA TYR A 62 -10.26 14.92 -7.81
C TYR A 62 -11.54 14.34 -7.13
N ARG A 63 -11.40 13.43 -6.17
CA ARG A 63 -12.48 12.89 -5.33
C ARG A 63 -12.75 13.73 -4.08
N PHE A 64 -11.96 14.74 -3.79
CA PHE A 64 -12.15 15.59 -2.62
C PHE A 64 -13.34 16.52 -2.80
N GLN A 65 -14.08 16.76 -1.71
CA GLN A 65 -15.28 17.59 -1.74
C GLN A 65 -15.01 18.97 -2.32
N VAL A 66 -13.87 19.58 -2.02
CA VAL A 66 -13.49 20.89 -2.57
C VAL A 66 -13.48 20.92 -4.10
N MET A 67 -13.11 19.81 -4.77
CA MET A 67 -13.12 19.74 -6.23
C MET A 67 -14.56 19.74 -6.77
N LYS A 68 -15.47 19.04 -6.09
CA LYS A 68 -16.90 19.05 -6.44
C LYS A 68 -17.51 20.43 -6.24
N ASP A 69 -17.18 21.09 -5.13
CA ASP A 69 -17.67 22.45 -4.81
C ASP A 69 -17.17 23.49 -5.83
N LEU A 70 -16.01 23.25 -6.44
CA LEU A 70 -15.45 24.05 -7.54
C LEU A 70 -16.04 23.69 -8.92
N GLY A 71 -16.97 22.72 -8.97
CA GLY A 71 -17.66 22.34 -10.21
C GLY A 71 -16.90 21.37 -11.12
N TYR A 72 -15.85 20.71 -10.62
CA TYR A 72 -15.14 19.68 -11.39
C TYR A 72 -15.92 18.37 -11.41
N ASP A 73 -15.97 17.75 -12.60
CA ASP A 73 -16.52 16.40 -12.80
C ASP A 73 -15.45 15.37 -12.42
N GLU A 74 -15.63 14.74 -11.24
CA GLU A 74 -14.68 13.77 -10.70
C GLU A 74 -14.55 12.52 -11.59
N ASP A 75 -15.63 12.08 -12.22
CA ASP A 75 -15.62 10.87 -13.05
C ASP A 75 -14.95 11.12 -14.40
N ALA A 76 -15.17 12.29 -14.98
CA ALA A 76 -14.47 12.71 -16.19
C ALA A 76 -12.95 12.80 -15.94
N ILE A 77 -12.53 13.33 -14.79
CA ILE A 77 -11.11 13.37 -14.42
C ILE A 77 -10.58 11.95 -14.13
N ALA A 78 -11.29 11.14 -13.37
CA ALA A 78 -10.89 9.76 -13.07
C ALA A 78 -10.64 8.93 -14.32
N ALA A 79 -11.47 9.10 -15.36
CA ALA A 79 -11.29 8.44 -16.66
C ALA A 79 -9.95 8.77 -17.33
N THR A 80 -9.37 9.93 -17.04
CA THR A 80 -8.04 10.32 -17.53
C THR A 80 -6.89 9.86 -16.64
N CYS A 81 -7.18 9.30 -15.46
CA CYS A 81 -6.21 8.89 -14.43
C CYS A 81 -6.26 7.40 -14.09
N PRO A 82 -6.23 6.47 -15.07
CA PRO A 82 -6.44 5.03 -14.82
C PRO A 82 -5.37 4.41 -13.93
N VAL A 83 -4.15 4.94 -13.93
CA VAL A 83 -3.07 4.47 -13.05
C VAL A 83 -3.37 4.83 -11.60
N THR A 84 -3.81 6.06 -11.34
CA THR A 84 -4.18 6.51 -9.98
C THR A 84 -5.34 5.69 -9.42
N GLU A 85 -6.40 5.49 -10.22
CA GLU A 85 -7.56 4.68 -9.83
C GLU A 85 -7.11 3.26 -9.45
N ARG A 86 -6.37 2.60 -10.34
CA ARG A 86 -5.87 1.25 -10.06
C ARG A 86 -4.97 1.21 -8.83
N MET A 87 -3.97 2.08 -8.77
CA MET A 87 -3.01 2.08 -7.67
C MET A 87 -3.70 2.31 -6.33
N PHE A 88 -4.50 3.36 -6.22
CA PHE A 88 -5.12 3.74 -4.98
C PHE A 88 -6.09 2.69 -4.44
N TYR A 89 -6.93 2.13 -5.31
CA TYR A 89 -7.97 1.21 -4.86
C TYR A 89 -7.52 -0.24 -4.73
N THR A 90 -6.47 -0.65 -5.44
CA THR A 90 -6.14 -2.07 -5.51
C THR A 90 -4.72 -2.45 -5.11
N SER A 91 -3.76 -1.52 -5.15
CA SER A 91 -2.36 -1.95 -5.23
C SER A 91 -1.45 -1.41 -4.14
N TYR A 92 -1.80 -0.39 -3.38
CA TYR A 92 -0.89 0.14 -2.36
C TYR A 92 -1.57 0.65 -1.10
N THR A 93 -0.81 0.66 -0.02
CA THR A 93 -1.11 1.36 1.23
C THR A 93 0.18 1.87 1.87
N HIS A 94 0.06 2.81 2.80
CA HIS A 94 1.19 3.26 3.62
C HIS A 94 1.20 2.58 4.97
N LEU A 95 2.39 2.18 5.39
CA LEU A 95 2.64 1.68 6.74
C LEU A 95 3.46 2.71 7.52
N PRO A 96 3.07 3.04 8.76
CA PRO A 96 3.89 3.85 9.62
C PRO A 96 5.13 3.05 10.02
N ILE A 97 6.30 3.68 9.92
CA ILE A 97 7.59 3.08 10.34
C ILE A 97 8.34 3.98 11.33
N TYR A 98 7.70 5.08 11.71
CA TYR A 98 8.29 6.05 12.62
C TYR A 98 8.28 5.53 14.07
N ASN A 99 9.43 5.65 14.74
CA ASN A 99 9.64 5.23 16.13
C ASN A 99 9.36 3.73 16.41
N LEU A 100 9.45 2.87 15.42
CA LEU A 100 9.36 1.44 15.63
C LEU A 100 10.71 0.88 16.11
N THR A 101 10.65 -0.08 17.03
CA THR A 101 11.82 -0.89 17.38
C THR A 101 12.14 -1.88 16.27
N GLN A 102 13.35 -2.43 16.28
CA GLN A 102 13.75 -3.46 15.31
C GLN A 102 12.79 -4.67 15.36
N GLU A 103 12.40 -5.12 16.56
CA GLU A 103 11.45 -6.22 16.76
C GLU A 103 10.08 -5.91 16.15
N GLN A 104 9.58 -4.68 16.29
CA GLN A 104 8.32 -4.25 15.68
C GLN A 104 8.40 -4.22 14.16
N ILE A 105 9.52 -3.80 13.58
CA ILE A 105 9.75 -3.81 12.14
C ILE A 105 9.78 -5.26 11.61
N GLU A 106 10.46 -6.16 12.31
CA GLU A 106 10.50 -7.58 11.95
C GLU A 106 9.13 -8.23 12.04
N TYR A 107 8.38 -7.98 13.11
CA TYR A 107 7.01 -8.43 13.26
C TYR A 107 6.11 -7.90 12.12
N GLN A 108 6.22 -6.61 11.80
CA GLN A 108 5.45 -6.02 10.70
C GLN A 108 5.76 -6.71 9.36
N ALA A 109 7.03 -6.94 9.05
CA ALA A 109 7.44 -7.62 7.83
C ALA A 109 6.91 -9.05 7.77
N GLN A 110 7.01 -9.79 8.88
CA GLN A 110 6.50 -11.16 8.98
C GLN A 110 4.98 -11.22 8.79
N ALA A 111 4.24 -10.35 9.47
CA ALA A 111 2.78 -10.28 9.37
C ALA A 111 2.31 -9.97 7.95
N ILE A 112 3.04 -9.13 7.20
CA ILE A 112 2.74 -8.85 5.80
C ILE A 112 2.91 -10.12 4.95
N VAL A 113 4.04 -10.82 5.08
CA VAL A 113 4.30 -12.05 4.33
C VAL A 113 3.26 -13.12 4.61
N GLU A 114 2.93 -13.34 5.90
CA GLU A 114 1.91 -14.30 6.30
C GLU A 114 0.54 -13.95 5.72
N SER A 115 0.13 -12.68 5.79
CA SER A 115 -1.14 -12.22 5.24
C SER A 115 -1.23 -12.44 3.72
N VAL A 116 -0.15 -12.17 3.00
CA VAL A 116 -0.08 -12.43 1.55
C VAL A 116 -0.19 -13.93 1.25
N ARG A 117 0.50 -14.78 2.01
CA ARG A 117 0.41 -16.24 1.86
C ARG A 117 -0.97 -16.79 2.19
N GLU A 118 -1.62 -16.26 3.21
CA GLU A 118 -3.00 -16.61 3.53
C GLU A 118 -3.95 -16.24 2.37
N MET A 119 -3.81 -15.04 1.79
CA MET A 119 -4.62 -14.64 0.63
C MET A 119 -4.41 -15.55 -0.57
N LYS A 120 -3.17 -15.90 -0.89
CA LYS A 120 -2.84 -16.85 -1.99
C LYS A 120 -3.47 -18.24 -1.77
N SER A 121 -3.59 -18.66 -0.52
CA SER A 121 -4.16 -19.97 -0.17
C SER A 121 -5.69 -19.97 -0.03
N GLY A 122 -6.34 -18.81 -0.17
CA GLY A 122 -7.79 -18.66 -0.02
C GLY A 122 -8.29 -18.79 1.43
N LYS A 123 -7.41 -18.50 2.38
CA LYS A 123 -7.72 -18.54 3.83
C LYS A 123 -8.07 -17.17 4.38
#